data_f26118f24d71c98d20430522e3bf693f
#
_entry.id   f26118f24d71c98d20430522e3bf693f
#
_cell.length_a   1.000
_cell.length_b   1.000
_cell.length_c   1.000
_cell.angle_alpha   90.00
_cell.angle_beta   90.00
_cell.angle_gamma   90.00
#
_symmetry.space_group_name_H-M   'P 1'
#
loop_
_entity.id
_entity.type
_entity.pdbx_description
1 polymer ?
#
loop_
_entity_poly.entity_id
_entity_poly.type
_entity_poly.pdbx_seq_one_letter_code
_entity_poly.pdbx_strand_id
1 'polypeptide(L)'
;MDFGKAVVECPLMATLTAISAALAFTLAWLIYDYNAWIAFGTGGTPPHIRGYMKITKFRILKALSPDHMTDASKLPTTGPSYLSKPLPRRQGPPPRMLARTLPQRQSPAPLDDAVSDRLHALPSVYAQKYPNLLILDKSITEGRSTDAIYARSELPGRKNATQDPTLGDEIAHVHPAENSLHVWLTTTDTRKVVEAGWGQRFPLASLGICDEGWTFVYAPRSMEELEVVEQIVRAGIGHLTGERITA
;
A
#
# COMPACT_ATOMS: atom_id res chain seq x y z
N MET A 1 7.28 -45.48 -36.13
CA MET A 1 7.04 -45.66 -34.69
C MET A 1 6.16 -44.52 -34.25
N ASP A 2 4.93 -44.82 -33.84
CA ASP A 2 3.97 -43.79 -33.44
C ASP A 2 4.32 -43.37 -32.00
N PHE A 3 4.85 -42.16 -31.87
CA PHE A 3 5.32 -41.61 -30.59
C PHE A 3 4.20 -41.56 -29.54
N GLY A 4 2.97 -41.42 -29.96
CA GLY A 4 1.79 -41.40 -29.10
C GLY A 4 1.50 -42.76 -28.46
N LYS A 5 1.72 -43.86 -29.19
CA LYS A 5 1.55 -45.22 -28.67
C LYS A 5 2.63 -45.63 -27.68
N ALA A 6 3.90 -45.22 -27.92
CA ALA A 6 5.00 -45.53 -27.01
C ALA A 6 4.86 -44.85 -25.62
N VAL A 7 4.25 -43.68 -25.55
CA VAL A 7 4.00 -42.98 -24.28
C VAL A 7 2.87 -43.63 -23.47
N VAL A 8 1.87 -44.18 -24.14
CA VAL A 8 0.75 -44.92 -23.47
C VAL A 8 1.17 -46.29 -22.95
N GLU A 9 2.13 -46.92 -23.63
CA GLU A 9 2.62 -48.27 -23.25
C GLU A 9 3.65 -48.26 -22.11
N CYS A 10 4.20 -47.09 -21.73
CA CYS A 10 5.18 -46.99 -20.63
C CYS A 10 4.73 -45.93 -19.62
N PRO A 11 4.02 -46.31 -18.54
CA PRO A 11 3.50 -45.36 -17.55
C PRO A 11 4.60 -44.50 -16.90
N LEU A 12 5.81 -44.99 -16.77
CA LEU A 12 6.95 -44.20 -16.28
C LEU A 12 7.30 -43.05 -17.24
N MET A 13 7.38 -43.33 -18.54
CA MET A 13 7.66 -42.30 -19.56
C MET A 13 6.55 -41.24 -19.62
N ALA A 14 5.29 -41.65 -19.53
CA ALA A 14 4.16 -40.77 -19.47
C ALA A 14 4.23 -39.83 -18.24
N THR A 15 4.57 -40.40 -17.08
CA THR A 15 4.74 -39.67 -15.83
C THR A 15 5.90 -38.64 -15.92
N LEU A 16 7.06 -39.07 -16.41
CA LEU A 16 8.22 -38.20 -16.59
C LEU A 16 7.94 -37.04 -17.56
N THR A 17 7.26 -37.33 -18.67
CA THR A 17 6.85 -36.31 -19.64
C THR A 17 5.88 -35.29 -19.01
N ALA A 18 4.90 -35.77 -18.24
CA ALA A 18 3.94 -34.89 -17.54
C ALA A 18 4.66 -34.01 -16.50
N ILE A 19 5.58 -34.55 -15.71
CA ILE A 19 6.39 -33.80 -14.74
C ILE A 19 7.23 -32.74 -15.47
N SER A 20 7.93 -33.12 -16.56
CA SER A 20 8.76 -32.22 -17.32
C SER A 20 7.94 -31.06 -17.93
N ALA A 21 6.77 -31.38 -18.48
CA ALA A 21 5.85 -30.37 -19.01
C ALA A 21 5.34 -29.42 -17.91
N ALA A 22 4.98 -29.95 -16.74
CA ALA A 22 4.55 -29.15 -15.60
C ALA A 22 5.66 -28.21 -15.09
N LEU A 23 6.90 -28.71 -15.01
CA LEU A 23 8.05 -27.89 -14.62
C LEU A 23 8.34 -26.79 -15.64
N ALA A 24 8.31 -27.11 -16.94
CA ALA A 24 8.50 -26.12 -18.01
C ALA A 24 7.42 -25.03 -17.97
N PHE A 25 6.16 -25.42 -17.80
CA PHE A 25 5.05 -24.47 -17.65
C PHE A 25 5.21 -23.59 -16.42
N THR A 26 5.55 -24.18 -15.27
CA THR A 26 5.78 -23.44 -14.02
C THR A 26 6.92 -22.43 -14.17
N LEU A 27 8.03 -22.81 -14.79
CA LEU A 27 9.16 -21.93 -15.04
C LEU A 27 8.76 -20.78 -15.97
N ALA A 28 8.09 -21.06 -17.07
CA ALA A 28 7.60 -20.04 -18.01
C ALA A 28 6.65 -19.07 -17.32
N TRP A 29 5.74 -19.57 -16.47
CA TRP A 29 4.83 -18.73 -15.68
C TRP A 29 5.59 -17.88 -14.66
N LEU A 30 6.59 -18.40 -13.95
CA LEU A 30 7.41 -17.64 -13.01
C LEU A 30 8.17 -16.50 -13.70
N ILE A 31 8.74 -16.76 -14.88
CA ILE A 31 9.42 -15.74 -15.70
C ILE A 31 8.42 -14.67 -16.12
N TYR A 32 7.25 -15.06 -16.60
CA TYR A 32 6.18 -14.13 -16.97
C TYR A 32 5.72 -13.28 -15.77
N ASP A 33 5.43 -13.91 -14.61
CA ASP A 33 4.96 -13.17 -13.42
C ASP A 33 6.04 -12.25 -12.84
N TYR A 34 7.32 -12.66 -12.89
CA TYR A 34 8.44 -11.80 -12.51
C TYR A 34 8.52 -10.55 -13.40
N ASN A 35 8.50 -10.72 -14.72
CA ASN A 35 8.54 -9.59 -15.64
C ASN A 35 7.30 -8.68 -15.50
N ALA A 36 6.13 -9.27 -15.32
CA ALA A 36 4.90 -8.52 -15.07
C ALA A 36 4.94 -7.76 -13.74
N TRP A 37 5.59 -8.30 -12.69
CA TRP A 37 5.81 -7.58 -11.43
C TRP A 37 6.77 -6.40 -11.61
N ILE A 38 7.87 -6.57 -12.36
CA ILE A 38 8.79 -5.46 -12.69
C ILE A 38 8.06 -4.35 -13.44
N ALA A 39 7.30 -4.71 -14.48
CA ALA A 39 6.55 -3.76 -15.30
C ALA A 39 5.44 -3.03 -14.54
N PHE A 40 4.85 -3.70 -13.54
CA PHE A 40 3.81 -3.11 -12.67
C PHE A 40 4.38 -2.05 -11.70
N GLY A 41 5.68 -2.08 -11.47
CA GLY A 41 6.35 -1.34 -10.41
C GLY A 41 6.52 -2.18 -9.14
N THR A 42 7.66 -2.05 -8.50
CA THR A 42 8.04 -2.92 -7.37
C THR A 42 7.77 -2.30 -6.00
N GLY A 43 7.29 -1.05 -5.94
CA GLY A 43 7.20 -0.27 -4.70
C GLY A 43 8.57 -0.18 -4.04
N GLY A 44 8.65 -0.22 -2.74
CA GLY A 44 9.90 -0.24 -1.97
C GLY A 44 10.70 -1.54 -2.03
N THR A 45 10.26 -2.54 -2.83
CA THR A 45 10.95 -3.83 -2.94
C THR A 45 12.00 -3.79 -4.05
N PRO A 46 13.28 -4.17 -3.77
CA PRO A 46 14.32 -4.18 -4.78
C PRO A 46 13.96 -5.03 -6.01
N PRO A 47 14.14 -4.52 -7.26
CA PRO A 47 13.68 -5.16 -8.49
C PRO A 47 14.61 -6.30 -8.95
N HIS A 48 14.81 -7.29 -8.11
CA HIS A 48 15.61 -8.48 -8.40
C HIS A 48 14.95 -9.75 -7.85
N ILE A 49 15.47 -10.92 -8.21
CA ILE A 49 14.87 -12.23 -7.88
C ILE A 49 14.62 -12.43 -6.37
N ARG A 50 15.52 -11.97 -5.50
CA ARG A 50 15.31 -12.08 -4.03
C ARG A 50 14.13 -11.21 -3.56
N GLY A 51 13.98 -10.01 -4.13
CA GLY A 51 12.82 -9.14 -3.87
C GLY A 51 11.53 -9.78 -4.35
N TYR A 52 11.52 -10.35 -5.55
CA TYR A 52 10.39 -11.08 -6.09
C TYR A 52 9.99 -12.28 -5.21
N MET A 53 10.96 -13.08 -4.75
CA MET A 53 10.71 -14.19 -3.83
C MET A 53 10.10 -13.71 -2.51
N LYS A 54 10.64 -12.61 -1.94
CA LYS A 54 10.08 -11.98 -0.72
C LYS A 54 8.63 -11.58 -0.92
N ILE A 55 8.31 -10.86 -1.99
CA ILE A 55 6.95 -10.42 -2.29
C ILE A 55 6.03 -11.61 -2.58
N THR A 56 6.49 -12.61 -3.32
CA THR A 56 5.71 -13.81 -3.61
C THR A 56 5.35 -14.56 -2.33
N LYS A 57 6.30 -14.69 -1.39
CA LYS A 57 6.00 -15.23 -0.05
C LYS A 57 4.87 -14.47 0.64
N PHE A 58 4.91 -13.14 0.65
CA PHE A 58 3.86 -12.32 1.28
C PHE A 58 2.52 -12.43 0.54
N ARG A 59 2.54 -12.51 -0.79
CA ARG A 59 1.33 -12.75 -1.60
C ARG A 59 0.66 -14.08 -1.23
N ILE A 60 1.45 -15.14 -1.07
CA ILE A 60 0.95 -16.47 -0.64
C ILE A 60 0.40 -16.38 0.78
N LEU A 61 1.15 -15.82 1.74
CA LEU A 61 0.69 -15.67 3.12
C LEU A 61 -0.62 -14.88 3.18
N LYS A 62 -0.73 -13.79 2.41
CA LYS A 62 -1.96 -12.99 2.35
C LYS A 62 -3.12 -13.75 1.71
N ALA A 63 -2.87 -14.53 0.65
CA ALA A 63 -3.91 -15.34 0.02
C ALA A 63 -4.46 -16.45 0.94
N LEU A 64 -3.65 -16.94 1.87
CA LEU A 64 -4.04 -17.91 2.89
C LEU A 64 -4.66 -17.26 4.14
N SER A 65 -4.55 -15.95 4.30
CA SER A 65 -5.15 -15.21 5.42
C SER A 65 -6.64 -14.99 5.19
N PRO A 66 -7.49 -15.21 6.21
CA PRO A 66 -8.92 -14.91 6.12
C PRO A 66 -9.23 -13.40 6.20
N ASP A 67 -8.21 -12.55 6.43
CA ASP A 67 -8.40 -11.13 6.64
C ASP A 67 -8.77 -10.40 5.35
N HIS A 68 -9.87 -9.66 5.39
CA HIS A 68 -10.24 -8.71 4.34
C HIS A 68 -9.69 -7.32 4.66
N MET A 69 -9.11 -6.65 3.64
CA MET A 69 -8.48 -5.35 3.86
C MET A 69 -9.48 -4.24 4.17
N THR A 70 -10.74 -4.42 3.78
CA THR A 70 -11.85 -3.50 4.11
C THR A 70 -12.52 -3.81 5.44
N ASP A 71 -12.09 -4.85 6.14
CA ASP A 71 -12.59 -5.18 7.50
C ASP A 71 -11.70 -4.50 8.55
N ALA A 72 -12.29 -3.57 9.29
CA ALA A 72 -11.66 -2.87 10.39
C ALA A 72 -11.99 -3.46 11.77
N SER A 73 -12.74 -4.57 11.85
CA SER A 73 -13.25 -5.13 13.13
C SER A 73 -12.14 -5.46 14.13
N LYS A 74 -10.96 -5.86 13.63
CA LYS A 74 -9.79 -6.18 14.45
C LYS A 74 -9.04 -4.96 14.99
N LEU A 75 -9.28 -3.78 14.43
CA LEU A 75 -8.64 -2.54 14.89
C LEU A 75 -9.37 -1.98 16.11
N PRO A 76 -8.69 -1.30 17.05
CA PRO A 76 -9.29 -0.77 18.26
C PRO A 76 -10.35 0.29 17.96
N THR A 77 -11.40 0.31 18.76
CA THR A 77 -12.47 1.33 18.71
C THR A 77 -12.11 2.59 19.48
N THR A 78 -11.20 2.46 20.46
CA THR A 78 -10.77 3.54 21.36
C THR A 78 -9.26 3.66 21.33
N GLY A 79 -8.75 4.86 21.55
CA GLY A 79 -7.31 5.15 21.55
C GLY A 79 -7.02 6.56 21.04
N PRO A 80 -5.75 6.90 20.87
CA PRO A 80 -5.35 8.19 20.29
C PRO A 80 -5.99 8.38 18.91
N SER A 81 -6.45 9.59 18.64
CA SER A 81 -7.02 9.97 17.34
C SER A 81 -6.63 11.41 17.01
N TYR A 82 -6.19 11.62 15.78
CA TYR A 82 -5.79 12.93 15.26
C TYR A 82 -6.72 13.45 14.17
N LEU A 83 -7.74 12.71 13.77
CA LEU A 83 -8.79 13.24 12.90
C LEU A 83 -9.48 14.42 13.59
N SER A 84 -9.54 15.57 12.93
CA SER A 84 -10.06 16.81 13.49
C SER A 84 -11.59 16.82 13.65
N LYS A 85 -12.27 16.05 12.80
CA LYS A 85 -13.73 15.85 12.82
C LYS A 85 -14.08 14.45 12.30
N PRO A 86 -15.28 13.92 12.57
CA PRO A 86 -15.74 12.67 11.95
C PRO A 86 -15.66 12.74 10.43
N LEU A 87 -15.22 11.63 9.82
CA LEU A 87 -15.20 11.54 8.36
C LEU A 87 -16.61 11.31 7.83
N PRO A 88 -17.02 12.02 6.77
CA PRO A 88 -18.25 11.69 6.07
C PRO A 88 -18.12 10.30 5.44
N ARG A 89 -19.22 9.56 5.30
CA ARG A 89 -19.20 8.32 4.55
C ARG A 89 -18.93 8.59 3.08
N ARG A 90 -17.92 7.92 2.51
CA ARG A 90 -17.61 8.04 1.08
C ARG A 90 -18.75 7.46 0.25
N GLN A 91 -19.19 8.21 -0.74
CA GLN A 91 -20.30 7.82 -1.60
C GLN A 91 -19.85 6.86 -2.72
N GLY A 92 -20.75 5.94 -3.10
CA GLY A 92 -20.51 4.95 -4.16
C GLY A 92 -19.64 3.77 -3.72
N PRO A 93 -19.38 2.84 -4.65
CA PRO A 93 -18.56 1.67 -4.36
C PRO A 93 -17.07 2.04 -4.18
N PRO A 94 -16.31 1.21 -3.43
CA PRO A 94 -14.86 1.36 -3.36
C PRO A 94 -14.24 1.20 -4.77
N PRO A 95 -13.08 1.81 -5.03
CA PRO A 95 -12.40 1.62 -6.30
C PRO A 95 -11.97 0.16 -6.47
N ARG A 96 -11.88 -0.28 -7.73
CA ARG A 96 -11.36 -1.60 -8.04
C ARG A 96 -9.88 -1.66 -7.69
N MET A 97 -9.50 -2.60 -6.85
CA MET A 97 -8.09 -2.87 -6.57
C MET A 97 -7.48 -3.73 -7.68
N LEU A 98 -6.22 -3.46 -8.01
CA LEU A 98 -5.47 -4.29 -8.95
C LEU A 98 -5.16 -5.66 -8.32
N ALA A 99 -5.12 -6.69 -9.16
CA ALA A 99 -5.01 -8.09 -8.70
C ALA A 99 -3.71 -8.41 -7.95
N ARG A 100 -2.65 -7.59 -8.14
CA ARG A 100 -1.42 -7.76 -7.36
C ARG A 100 -1.62 -7.20 -5.95
N THR A 101 -1.44 -8.05 -4.96
CA THR A 101 -1.55 -7.66 -3.55
C THR A 101 -0.46 -6.66 -3.15
N LEU A 102 0.73 -6.76 -3.75
CA LEU A 102 1.90 -5.91 -3.49
C LEU A 102 2.66 -5.62 -4.80
N PRO A 103 3.01 -4.35 -5.04
CA PRO A 103 2.53 -3.18 -4.28
C PRO A 103 1.00 -3.03 -4.35
N GLN A 104 0.41 -2.48 -3.28
CA GLN A 104 -1.03 -2.25 -3.22
C GLN A 104 -1.40 -1.06 -4.11
N ARG A 105 -2.32 -1.27 -5.06
CA ARG A 105 -2.74 -0.25 -6.02
C ARG A 105 -4.21 -0.39 -6.35
N GLN A 106 -4.87 0.73 -6.62
CA GLN A 106 -6.19 0.75 -7.24
C GLN A 106 -6.09 0.87 -8.76
N SER A 107 -7.16 0.54 -9.48
CA SER A 107 -7.24 0.83 -10.92
C SER A 107 -7.22 2.35 -11.12
N PRO A 108 -6.39 2.88 -12.04
CA PRO A 108 -6.44 4.28 -12.41
C PRO A 108 -7.82 4.70 -12.86
N ALA A 109 -8.26 5.89 -12.46
CA ALA A 109 -9.48 6.51 -12.90
C ALA A 109 -9.17 7.95 -13.36
N PRO A 110 -9.93 8.50 -14.31
CA PRO A 110 -9.80 9.90 -14.70
C PRO A 110 -9.97 10.79 -13.46
N LEU A 111 -9.10 11.80 -13.37
CA LEU A 111 -9.11 12.79 -12.31
C LEU A 111 -8.94 14.16 -12.95
N ASP A 112 -9.64 15.16 -12.45
CA ASP A 112 -9.46 16.56 -12.86
C ASP A 112 -8.03 17.02 -12.56
N ASP A 113 -7.42 17.74 -13.49
CA ASP A 113 -6.02 18.19 -13.38
C ASP A 113 -5.80 19.02 -12.11
N ALA A 114 -6.73 19.90 -11.76
CA ALA A 114 -6.61 20.73 -10.57
C ALA A 114 -6.64 19.89 -9.26
N VAL A 115 -7.41 18.80 -9.23
CA VAL A 115 -7.44 17.87 -8.10
C VAL A 115 -6.14 17.07 -8.05
N SER A 116 -5.68 16.60 -9.20
CA SER A 116 -4.41 15.85 -9.34
C SER A 116 -3.21 16.70 -8.90
N ASP A 117 -3.09 17.91 -9.42
CA ASP A 117 -2.00 18.84 -9.10
C ASP A 117 -1.95 19.15 -7.60
N ARG A 118 -3.10 19.47 -7.00
CA ARG A 118 -3.18 19.75 -5.56
C ARG A 118 -2.85 18.50 -4.73
N LEU A 119 -3.33 17.34 -5.13
CA LEU A 119 -3.03 16.06 -4.46
C LEU A 119 -1.52 15.76 -4.45
N HIS A 120 -0.89 15.86 -5.63
CA HIS A 120 0.55 15.59 -5.76
C HIS A 120 1.43 16.66 -5.12
N ALA A 121 0.91 17.87 -4.94
CA ALA A 121 1.60 18.94 -4.21
C ALA A 121 1.54 18.77 -2.68
N LEU A 122 0.65 17.94 -2.13
CA LEU A 122 0.45 17.82 -0.67
C LEU A 122 1.76 17.61 0.12
N PRO A 123 2.66 16.68 -0.28
CA PRO A 123 3.90 16.47 0.47
C PRO A 123 4.74 17.74 0.56
N SER A 124 4.95 18.45 -0.54
CA SER A 124 5.76 19.66 -0.57
C SER A 124 5.08 20.82 0.15
N VAL A 125 3.77 20.99 0.01
CA VAL A 125 2.99 22.04 0.67
C VAL A 125 3.06 21.89 2.19
N TYR A 126 2.85 20.68 2.72
CA TYR A 126 2.93 20.46 4.17
C TYR A 126 4.34 20.61 4.71
N ALA A 127 5.36 20.09 4.01
CA ALA A 127 6.75 20.26 4.43
C ALA A 127 7.18 21.74 4.46
N GLN A 128 6.74 22.55 3.49
CA GLN A 128 7.00 23.99 3.47
C GLN A 128 6.21 24.76 4.54
N LYS A 129 4.96 24.38 4.80
CA LYS A 129 4.11 25.02 5.81
C LYS A 129 4.58 24.73 7.25
N TYR A 130 5.13 23.54 7.48
CA TYR A 130 5.54 23.06 8.81
C TYR A 130 7.02 22.57 8.84
N PRO A 131 7.99 23.42 8.48
CA PRO A 131 9.38 23.02 8.32
C PRO A 131 10.05 22.55 9.62
N ASN A 132 9.50 22.93 10.77
CA ASN A 132 9.98 22.50 12.08
C ASN A 132 9.47 21.09 12.48
N LEU A 133 8.44 20.59 11.81
CA LEU A 133 7.84 19.29 12.09
C LEU A 133 8.17 18.25 11.02
N LEU A 134 8.28 18.69 9.77
CA LEU A 134 8.27 17.84 8.59
C LEU A 134 9.53 18.01 7.73
N ILE A 135 9.87 16.93 7.04
CA ILE A 135 10.88 16.88 5.99
C ILE A 135 10.21 16.36 4.71
N LEU A 136 10.55 16.95 3.57
CA LEU A 136 10.25 16.41 2.25
C LEU A 136 11.45 15.58 1.78
N ASP A 137 11.23 14.31 1.46
CA ASP A 137 12.24 13.45 0.81
C ASP A 137 11.54 12.42 -0.08
N LYS A 138 12.31 11.62 -0.80
CA LYS A 138 11.79 10.53 -1.62
C LYS A 138 11.27 9.38 -0.76
N SER A 139 10.07 8.87 -1.07
CA SER A 139 9.45 7.77 -0.36
C SER A 139 10.32 6.51 -0.36
N ILE A 140 10.69 6.03 0.82
CA ILE A 140 11.42 4.77 0.98
C ILE A 140 10.50 3.57 0.71
N THR A 141 9.23 3.70 1.04
CA THR A 141 8.23 2.63 0.86
C THR A 141 7.80 2.50 -0.60
N GLU A 142 8.06 3.52 -1.45
CA GLU A 142 7.84 3.51 -2.90
C GLU A 142 9.15 3.43 -3.72
N GLY A 143 10.23 2.95 -3.14
CA GLY A 143 11.49 2.78 -3.85
C GLY A 143 12.07 4.08 -4.40
N ARG A 144 11.78 5.23 -3.73
CA ARG A 144 12.22 6.59 -4.08
C ARG A 144 11.64 7.15 -5.39
N SER A 145 10.52 6.58 -5.86
CA SER A 145 9.88 6.98 -7.13
C SER A 145 8.99 8.22 -7.01
N THR A 146 8.55 8.57 -5.80
CA THR A 146 7.71 9.74 -5.51
C THR A 146 8.19 10.48 -4.29
N ASP A 147 7.69 11.70 -4.08
CA ASP A 147 7.93 12.48 -2.87
C ASP A 147 7.05 12.01 -1.71
N ALA A 148 7.59 12.10 -0.50
CA ALA A 148 6.89 11.78 0.73
C ALA A 148 7.20 12.81 1.82
N ILE A 149 6.31 12.92 2.80
CA ILE A 149 6.53 13.66 4.03
C ILE A 149 6.98 12.74 5.14
N TYR A 150 7.97 13.20 5.90
CA TYR A 150 8.56 12.52 7.04
C TYR A 150 8.45 13.37 8.29
N ALA A 151 8.27 12.74 9.45
CA ALA A 151 8.43 13.44 10.71
C ALA A 151 9.94 13.67 11.00
N ARG A 152 10.27 14.84 11.57
CA ARG A 152 11.63 15.09 12.02
C ARG A 152 11.98 14.17 13.19
N SER A 153 13.19 13.62 13.18
CA SER A 153 13.67 12.68 14.20
C SER A 153 13.85 13.33 15.59
N GLU A 154 14.09 14.64 15.62
CA GLU A 154 14.41 15.41 16.82
C GLU A 154 13.19 15.88 17.63
N LEU A 155 11.97 15.57 17.16
CA LEU A 155 10.74 16.06 17.80
C LEU A 155 10.53 15.44 19.20
N PRO A 156 10.33 16.26 20.26
CA PRO A 156 10.11 15.76 21.62
C PRO A 156 8.82 14.92 21.77
N GLY A 157 7.83 15.20 20.93
CA GLY A 157 6.55 14.48 20.89
C GLY A 157 6.58 13.19 20.09
N ARG A 158 7.67 12.90 19.37
CA ARG A 158 7.82 11.68 18.59
C ARG A 158 7.87 10.47 19.53
N LYS A 159 6.90 9.61 19.41
CA LYS A 159 6.83 8.41 20.23
C LYS A 159 7.81 7.35 19.71
N ASN A 160 8.66 6.81 20.58
CA ASN A 160 9.47 5.63 20.27
C ASN A 160 8.63 4.43 19.77
N ALA A 161 7.33 4.42 20.07
CA ALA A 161 6.39 3.39 19.63
C ALA A 161 6.06 3.43 18.12
N THR A 162 6.42 4.50 17.41
CA THR A 162 6.23 4.60 15.95
C THR A 162 7.46 4.19 15.14
N GLN A 163 8.51 3.65 15.78
CA GLN A 163 9.69 3.16 15.07
C GLN A 163 9.41 1.82 14.40
N ASP A 164 8.91 1.87 13.19
CA ASP A 164 8.83 0.71 12.31
C ASP A 164 10.00 0.77 11.32
N PRO A 165 10.94 -0.20 11.33
CA PRO A 165 12.10 -0.17 10.45
C PRO A 165 11.72 -0.29 8.95
N THR A 166 10.51 -0.73 8.65
CA THR A 166 9.99 -0.81 7.27
C THR A 166 9.51 0.55 6.79
N LEU A 167 8.88 1.32 7.68
CA LEU A 167 8.25 2.61 7.38
C LEU A 167 9.18 3.78 7.69
N GLY A 168 10.15 3.61 8.60
CA GLY A 168 10.98 4.69 9.10
C GLY A 168 10.13 5.78 9.76
N ASP A 169 10.27 7.01 9.32
CA ASP A 169 9.48 8.17 9.76
C ASP A 169 8.55 8.69 8.67
N GLU A 170 8.31 7.88 7.64
CA GLU A 170 7.44 8.26 6.51
C GLU A 170 6.00 8.38 6.97
N ILE A 171 5.41 9.57 6.80
CA ILE A 171 4.02 9.84 7.17
C ILE A 171 3.06 9.51 6.04
N ALA A 172 3.38 9.97 4.83
CA ALA A 172 2.51 9.80 3.67
C ALA A 172 3.25 10.03 2.36
N HIS A 173 2.80 9.33 1.31
CA HIS A 173 3.16 9.58 -0.09
C HIS A 173 1.95 9.34 -0.99
N VAL A 174 2.00 9.97 -2.18
CA VAL A 174 0.99 9.81 -3.23
C VAL A 174 1.56 8.91 -4.33
N HIS A 175 0.75 7.98 -4.83
CA HIS A 175 1.12 7.12 -5.95
C HIS A 175 0.96 7.87 -7.29
N PRO A 176 2.03 8.04 -8.07
CA PRO A 176 1.95 8.83 -9.31
C PRO A 176 1.02 8.24 -10.37
N ALA A 177 0.89 6.92 -10.41
CA ALA A 177 0.19 6.24 -11.50
C ALA A 177 -1.33 6.22 -11.35
N GLU A 178 -1.87 6.31 -10.12
CA GLU A 178 -3.31 6.08 -9.88
C GLU A 178 -3.88 6.93 -8.73
N ASN A 179 -3.10 7.92 -8.23
CA ASN A 179 -3.55 8.97 -7.32
C ASN A 179 -4.05 8.51 -5.94
N SER A 180 -3.86 7.24 -5.55
CA SER A 180 -4.07 6.82 -4.17
C SER A 180 -2.87 7.15 -3.30
N LEU A 181 -2.99 6.95 -1.99
CA LEU A 181 -1.94 7.29 -1.03
C LEU A 181 -1.70 6.13 -0.06
N HIS A 182 -0.52 6.12 0.53
CA HIS A 182 -0.36 5.56 1.87
C HIS A 182 -0.23 6.67 2.90
N VAL A 183 -0.86 6.46 4.07
CA VAL A 183 -0.78 7.39 5.20
C VAL A 183 -0.62 6.58 6.49
N TRP A 184 0.34 6.94 7.33
CA TRP A 184 0.54 6.32 8.64
C TRP A 184 -0.33 7.00 9.69
N LEU A 185 -1.34 6.30 10.12
CA LEU A 185 -2.34 6.76 11.09
C LEU A 185 -2.19 6.04 12.43
N THR A 186 -2.89 6.50 13.46
CA THR A 186 -3.17 5.63 14.60
C THR A 186 -4.09 4.49 14.16
N THR A 187 -4.02 3.34 14.81
CA THR A 187 -4.91 2.20 14.50
C THR A 187 -6.39 2.56 14.67
N THR A 188 -6.70 3.46 15.63
CA THR A 188 -8.06 4.00 15.82
C THR A 188 -8.53 4.86 14.64
N ASP A 189 -7.64 5.69 14.07
CA ASP A 189 -7.97 6.50 12.90
C ASP A 189 -8.02 5.65 11.63
N THR A 190 -7.14 4.66 11.49
CA THR A 190 -7.22 3.64 10.43
C THR A 190 -8.60 2.98 10.41
N ARG A 191 -9.09 2.56 11.58
CA ARG A 191 -10.44 2.01 11.72
C ARG A 191 -11.50 2.95 11.15
N LYS A 192 -11.48 4.22 11.56
CA LYS A 192 -12.45 5.22 11.10
C LYS A 192 -12.38 5.47 9.59
N VAL A 193 -11.18 5.52 9.02
CA VAL A 193 -10.96 5.68 7.57
C VAL A 193 -11.56 4.50 6.80
N VAL A 194 -11.31 3.26 7.26
CA VAL A 194 -11.81 2.06 6.61
C VAL A 194 -13.34 1.95 6.74
N GLU A 195 -13.90 2.17 7.94
CA GLU A 195 -15.34 2.11 8.20
C GLU A 195 -16.13 3.20 7.44
N ALA A 196 -15.53 4.38 7.26
CA ALA A 196 -16.12 5.46 6.47
C ALA A 196 -15.94 5.26 4.94
N GLY A 197 -15.21 4.21 4.50
CA GLY A 197 -15.04 3.86 3.09
C GLY A 197 -13.98 4.68 2.35
N TRP A 198 -13.07 5.36 3.05
CA TRP A 198 -12.02 6.18 2.44
C TRP A 198 -10.72 5.43 2.14
N GLY A 199 -10.63 4.19 2.58
CA GLY A 199 -9.42 3.40 2.41
C GLY A 199 -9.59 1.96 2.84
N GLN A 200 -8.46 1.27 2.91
CA GLN A 200 -8.38 -0.10 3.39
C GLN A 200 -7.06 -0.34 4.10
N ARG A 201 -7.00 -1.41 4.88
CA ARG A 201 -5.80 -1.84 5.58
C ARG A 201 -4.71 -2.24 4.59
N PHE A 202 -3.46 -2.08 5.01
CA PHE A 202 -2.32 -2.51 4.21
C PHE A 202 -2.08 -4.03 4.39
N PRO A 203 -1.83 -4.79 3.30
CA PRO A 203 -1.68 -6.24 3.39
C PRO A 203 -0.56 -6.71 4.32
N LEU A 204 0.58 -6.03 4.36
CA LEU A 204 1.69 -6.41 5.25
C LEU A 204 1.40 -6.08 6.71
N ALA A 205 0.65 -5.01 6.97
CA ALA A 205 0.17 -4.67 8.31
C ALA A 205 -0.74 -5.77 8.85
N SER A 206 -1.68 -6.28 8.02
CA SER A 206 -2.54 -7.39 8.42
C SER A 206 -1.81 -8.71 8.69
N LEU A 207 -0.56 -8.83 8.25
CA LEU A 207 0.33 -9.96 8.51
C LEU A 207 1.31 -9.69 9.68
N GLY A 208 1.20 -8.55 10.36
CA GLY A 208 2.10 -8.16 11.45
C GLY A 208 3.53 -7.86 11.02
N ILE A 209 3.75 -7.48 9.74
CA ILE A 209 5.08 -7.21 9.17
C ILE A 209 5.47 -5.74 9.28
N CYS A 210 4.49 -4.86 9.32
CA CYS A 210 4.64 -3.43 9.60
C CYS A 210 3.48 -2.94 10.47
N ASP A 211 3.53 -1.67 10.89
CA ASP A 211 2.53 -1.06 11.76
C ASP A 211 1.12 -1.13 11.14
N GLU A 212 0.12 -1.47 11.97
CA GLU A 212 -1.28 -1.60 11.56
C GLU A 212 -1.92 -0.26 11.15
N GLY A 213 -1.31 0.85 11.49
CA GLY A 213 -1.71 2.19 11.09
C GLY A 213 -1.34 2.54 9.65
N TRP A 214 -0.44 1.79 9.00
CA TRP A 214 -0.11 2.04 7.59
C TRP A 214 -1.30 1.74 6.69
N THR A 215 -1.97 2.79 6.25
CA THR A 215 -3.30 2.74 5.63
C THR A 215 -3.24 3.12 4.17
N PHE A 216 -3.87 2.32 3.30
CA PHE A 216 -4.10 2.68 1.90
C PHE A 216 -5.35 3.58 1.83
N VAL A 217 -5.18 4.80 1.33
CA VAL A 217 -6.24 5.80 1.15
C VAL A 217 -6.57 5.89 -0.33
N TYR A 218 -7.85 5.78 -0.66
CA TYR A 218 -8.32 5.82 -2.05
C TYR A 218 -8.12 7.20 -2.68
N ALA A 219 -7.81 7.21 -3.99
CA ALA A 219 -7.74 8.45 -4.76
C ALA A 219 -9.02 9.28 -4.61
N PRO A 220 -8.93 10.59 -4.38
CA PRO A 220 -10.08 11.47 -4.41
C PRO A 220 -10.65 11.57 -5.84
N ARG A 221 -11.95 11.80 -5.98
CA ARG A 221 -12.63 11.96 -7.27
C ARG A 221 -13.01 13.41 -7.55
N SER A 222 -12.90 14.28 -6.55
CA SER A 222 -13.26 15.70 -6.63
C SER A 222 -12.49 16.52 -5.58
N MET A 223 -12.62 17.84 -5.62
CA MET A 223 -12.04 18.75 -4.61
C MET A 223 -12.61 18.47 -3.21
N GLU A 224 -13.90 18.20 -3.10
CA GLU A 224 -14.54 17.89 -1.81
C GLU A 224 -13.97 16.58 -1.21
N GLU A 225 -13.72 15.57 -2.04
CA GLU A 225 -13.08 14.35 -1.59
C GLU A 225 -11.60 14.58 -1.23
N LEU A 226 -10.90 15.46 -1.96
CA LEU A 226 -9.53 15.84 -1.65
C LEU A 226 -9.41 16.52 -0.28
N GLU A 227 -10.37 17.37 0.11
CA GLU A 227 -10.39 17.96 1.46
C GLU A 227 -10.47 16.90 2.56
N VAL A 228 -11.21 15.81 2.32
CA VAL A 228 -11.25 14.67 3.26
C VAL A 228 -9.92 13.93 3.28
N VAL A 229 -9.30 13.71 2.11
CA VAL A 229 -7.97 13.09 2.02
C VAL A 229 -6.93 13.94 2.74
N GLU A 230 -6.96 15.27 2.57
CA GLU A 230 -6.09 16.19 3.32
C GLU A 230 -6.30 16.09 4.85
N GLN A 231 -7.55 15.94 5.31
CA GLN A 231 -7.83 15.68 6.73
C GLN A 231 -7.17 14.38 7.22
N ILE A 232 -7.19 13.32 6.40
CA ILE A 232 -6.54 12.05 6.72
C ILE A 232 -5.03 12.22 6.76
N VAL A 233 -4.42 12.92 5.81
CA VAL A 233 -2.98 13.23 5.80
C VAL A 233 -2.58 14.03 7.05
N ARG A 234 -3.36 15.04 7.44
CA ARG A 234 -3.13 15.79 8.68
C ARG A 234 -3.20 14.91 9.92
N ALA A 235 -4.08 13.92 9.94
CA ALA A 235 -4.12 12.97 11.04
C ALA A 235 -2.85 12.11 11.12
N GLY A 236 -2.28 11.72 9.98
CA GLY A 236 -0.97 11.04 9.90
C GLY A 236 0.17 11.92 10.42
N ILE A 237 0.18 13.20 10.03
CA ILE A 237 1.16 14.16 10.56
C ILE A 237 1.03 14.24 12.08
N GLY A 238 -0.18 14.41 12.60
CA GLY A 238 -0.43 14.44 14.03
C GLY A 238 0.02 13.17 14.75
N HIS A 239 -0.18 12.02 14.13
CA HIS A 239 0.22 10.73 14.70
C HIS A 239 1.73 10.66 14.95
N LEU A 240 2.55 11.02 13.96
CA LEU A 240 4.00 10.87 14.05
C LEU A 240 4.69 12.04 14.76
N THR A 241 4.14 13.25 14.64
CA THR A 241 4.75 14.45 15.27
C THR A 241 4.23 14.73 16.68
N GLY A 242 3.06 14.19 17.05
CA GLY A 242 2.35 14.53 18.28
C GLY A 242 1.56 15.86 18.20
N GLU A 243 1.70 16.61 17.09
CA GLU A 243 1.14 17.95 16.93
C GLU A 243 -0.13 17.93 16.06
N ARG A 244 -1.23 18.52 16.56
CA ARG A 244 -2.44 18.69 15.76
C ARG A 244 -2.28 19.90 14.83
N ILE A 245 -2.22 19.65 13.54
CA ILE A 245 -2.19 20.70 12.54
C ILE A 245 -3.60 20.99 12.00
N THR A 246 -3.88 22.26 11.77
CA THR A 246 -5.14 22.73 11.18
C THR A 246 -5.00 22.97 9.67
N ALA A 247 -6.13 23.14 9.00
CA ALA A 247 -6.20 23.45 7.57
C ALA A 247 -5.51 24.78 7.21
#